data_ae28fe85878e8a67275c3b3bf60b0d0b
#
_entry.id   ae28fe85878e8a67275c3b3bf60b0d0b
#
_cell.length_a   1.000
_cell.length_b   1.000
_cell.length_c   1.000
_cell.angle_alpha   90.00
_cell.angle_beta   90.00
_cell.angle_gamma   90.00
#
_symmetry.space_group_name_H-M   'P 1'
#
loop_
_entity.id
_entity.type
_entity.pdbx_description
1 polymer ?
#
loop_
_entity_poly.entity_id
_entity_poly.type
_entity_poly.pdbx_seq_one_letter_code
_entity_poly.pdbx_strand_id
1 'polypeptide(L)'
;MGVYRGMYLTGDESFTSREWVEQNIHGTGPLGALYPSTTWTAPNRHSCVKEGDTPSWFFFLPMGGNEPNDPSKPGWGGQFEKGRGGWYFDPPATETYDPRTGVSPWRPAFQEDFALRMGWSRDE
;
A
#
# COMPACT_ATOMS: atom_id res chain seq x y z
N MET A 1 -15.35 -1.71 11.12
CA MET A 1 -14.04 -2.07 10.57
C MET A 1 -13.68 -1.00 9.56
N GLY A 2 -12.73 -0.15 9.89
CA GLY A 2 -12.21 0.83 8.97
C GLY A 2 -11.39 0.13 7.88
N VAL A 3 -11.44 0.63 6.68
CA VAL A 3 -10.67 0.11 5.57
C VAL A 3 -9.91 1.28 4.97
N TYR A 4 -8.60 1.22 4.92
CA TYR A 4 -7.73 2.23 4.28
C TYR A 4 -7.97 2.33 2.76
N ARG A 5 -9.23 2.47 2.37
CA ARG A 5 -9.61 2.58 0.97
C ARG A 5 -9.08 3.89 0.39
N GLY A 6 -8.48 3.78 -0.76
CA GLY A 6 -8.02 4.95 -1.50
C GLY A 6 -6.74 5.59 -0.97
N MET A 7 -5.89 4.86 -0.24
CA MET A 7 -4.55 5.31 0.13
C MET A 7 -3.71 5.78 -1.04
N TYR A 8 -3.93 5.20 -2.22
CA TYR A 8 -3.33 5.63 -3.48
C TYR A 8 -3.73 7.05 -3.91
N LEU A 9 -4.65 7.67 -3.19
CA LEU A 9 -5.07 9.08 -3.38
C LEU A 9 -4.31 10.06 -2.49
N THR A 10 -3.35 9.61 -1.69
CA THR A 10 -2.57 10.44 -0.78
C THR A 10 -1.08 10.20 -0.96
N GLY A 11 -0.26 11.17 -0.53
CA GLY A 11 1.19 11.08 -0.59
C GLY A 11 1.75 11.23 -2.01
N ASP A 12 2.94 10.70 -2.24
CA ASP A 12 3.58 10.72 -3.55
C ASP A 12 2.95 9.68 -4.49
N GLU A 13 2.14 10.16 -5.43
CA GLU A 13 1.45 9.32 -6.40
C GLU A 13 2.36 8.82 -7.54
N SER A 14 3.61 9.28 -7.65
CA SER A 14 4.52 8.86 -8.72
C SER A 14 4.75 7.36 -8.69
N PHE A 15 4.81 6.75 -7.48
CA PHE A 15 4.94 5.30 -7.28
C PHE A 15 3.70 4.49 -7.66
N THR A 16 2.59 5.14 -7.98
CA THR A 16 1.36 4.51 -8.46
C THR A 16 1.06 4.86 -9.91
N SER A 17 2.00 5.55 -10.57
CA SER A 17 1.87 5.99 -11.95
C SER A 17 2.05 4.83 -12.93
N ARG A 18 1.53 5.03 -14.14
CA ARG A 18 1.73 4.09 -15.25
C ARG A 18 3.22 3.97 -15.61
N GLU A 19 3.91 5.10 -15.63
CA GLU A 19 5.34 5.18 -15.92
C GLU A 19 6.14 4.35 -14.92
N TRP A 20 5.78 4.40 -13.65
CA TRP A 20 6.44 3.60 -12.62
C TRP A 20 6.22 2.10 -12.86
N VAL A 21 4.98 1.69 -13.18
CA VAL A 21 4.64 0.29 -13.48
C VAL A 21 5.40 -0.21 -14.70
N GLU A 22 5.46 0.59 -15.76
CA GLU A 22 6.19 0.22 -16.98
C GLU A 22 7.69 0.04 -16.74
N GLN A 23 8.27 0.93 -15.95
CA GLN A 23 9.70 0.91 -15.66
C GLN A 23 10.10 -0.18 -14.66
N ASN A 24 9.27 -0.44 -13.65
CA ASN A 24 9.67 -1.24 -12.50
C ASN A 24 8.99 -2.61 -12.44
N ILE A 25 7.91 -2.81 -13.19
CA ILE A 25 7.13 -4.05 -13.14
C ILE A 25 7.10 -4.77 -14.50
N HIS A 26 6.62 -4.12 -15.57
CA HIS A 26 6.38 -4.79 -16.85
C HIS A 26 7.64 -5.41 -17.46
N GLY A 27 8.79 -4.77 -17.31
CA GLY A 27 10.07 -5.25 -17.84
C GLY A 27 10.80 -6.26 -16.94
N THR A 28 10.18 -6.73 -15.84
CA THR A 28 10.86 -7.52 -14.83
C THR A 28 10.73 -9.04 -14.97
N GLY A 29 10.13 -9.54 -16.04
CA GLY A 29 9.99 -10.97 -16.30
C GLY A 29 8.54 -11.38 -16.60
N PRO A 30 8.26 -12.70 -16.68
CA PRO A 30 6.94 -13.20 -17.08
C PRO A 30 5.79 -12.71 -16.20
N LEU A 31 5.97 -12.63 -14.88
CA LEU A 31 4.95 -12.12 -13.97
C LEU A 31 4.74 -10.62 -14.15
N GLY A 32 5.81 -9.86 -14.35
CA GLY A 32 5.73 -8.43 -14.62
C GLY A 32 4.96 -8.12 -15.88
N ALA A 33 5.17 -8.90 -16.93
CA ALA A 33 4.45 -8.74 -18.20
C ALA A 33 2.94 -8.97 -18.07
N LEU A 34 2.49 -9.74 -17.07
CA LEU A 34 1.09 -10.00 -16.79
C LEU A 34 0.44 -8.95 -15.88
N TYR A 35 1.23 -8.09 -15.25
CA TYR A 35 0.69 -7.07 -14.35
C TYR A 35 -0.16 -6.07 -15.15
N PRO A 36 -1.37 -5.73 -14.68
CA PRO A 36 -2.27 -4.89 -15.46
C PRO A 36 -1.75 -3.46 -15.61
N SER A 37 -1.82 -2.93 -16.82
CA SER A 37 -1.52 -1.52 -17.10
C SER A 37 -2.60 -0.56 -16.61
N THR A 38 -3.80 -1.09 -16.32
CA THR A 38 -4.93 -0.32 -15.81
C THR A 38 -5.72 -1.16 -14.83
N THR A 39 -6.34 -0.50 -13.85
CA THR A 39 -7.33 -1.13 -12.99
C THR A 39 -8.61 -0.31 -12.98
N TRP A 40 -9.70 -0.92 -13.36
CA TRP A 40 -11.04 -0.31 -13.41
C TRP A 40 -11.59 0.04 -12.02
N THR A 41 -10.98 -0.50 -10.96
CA THR A 41 -11.41 -0.28 -9.58
C THR A 41 -10.66 0.85 -8.87
N ALA A 42 -9.61 1.41 -9.49
CA ALA A 42 -8.82 2.48 -8.91
C ALA A 42 -9.30 3.85 -9.45
N PRO A 43 -10.03 4.64 -8.65
CA PRO A 43 -10.52 5.95 -9.07
C PRO A 43 -9.44 7.04 -8.91
N ASN A 44 -8.20 6.75 -9.26
CA ASN A 44 -7.13 7.72 -9.32
C ASN A 44 -6.83 8.10 -10.77
N ARG A 45 -6.07 9.19 -10.95
CA ARG A 45 -5.72 9.69 -12.29
C ARG A 45 -4.87 8.73 -13.10
N HIS A 46 -4.15 7.82 -12.46
CA HIS A 46 -3.24 6.88 -13.12
C HIS A 46 -3.94 5.59 -13.53
N SER A 47 -4.98 5.17 -12.81
CA SER A 47 -5.76 3.95 -13.06
C SER A 47 -4.92 2.68 -13.22
N CYS A 48 -3.79 2.54 -12.52
CA CYS A 48 -2.95 1.37 -12.65
C CYS A 48 -2.64 0.65 -11.33
N VAL A 49 -2.16 1.30 -10.30
CA VAL A 49 -1.89 0.67 -9.00
C VAL A 49 -3.01 0.97 -8.01
N LYS A 50 -3.49 -0.06 -7.32
CA LYS A 50 -4.48 0.08 -6.24
C LYS A 50 -3.92 -0.48 -4.94
N GLU A 51 -3.60 0.38 -4.01
CA GLU A 51 -3.10 0.07 -2.67
C GLU A 51 -4.26 0.10 -1.66
N GLY A 52 -5.25 -0.76 -1.80
CA GLY A 52 -6.47 -0.61 -1.00
C GLY A 52 -6.62 -1.64 0.10
N ASP A 53 -6.27 -2.86 -0.19
CA ASP A 53 -6.68 -4.01 0.62
C ASP A 53 -5.51 -4.62 1.42
N THR A 54 -4.31 -4.14 1.20
CA THR A 54 -3.07 -4.68 1.75
C THR A 54 -2.57 -4.09 3.08
N PRO A 55 -3.05 -2.95 3.62
CA PRO A 55 -2.53 -2.45 4.89
C PRO A 55 -2.66 -3.44 6.04
N SER A 56 -3.81 -4.10 6.13
CA SER A 56 -4.04 -5.12 7.17
C SER A 56 -3.06 -6.29 7.06
N TRP A 57 -2.68 -6.66 5.84
CA TRP A 57 -1.67 -7.67 5.58
C TRP A 57 -0.26 -7.17 5.90
N PHE A 58 0.08 -5.96 5.48
CA PHE A 58 1.37 -5.34 5.78
C PHE A 58 1.65 -5.27 7.27
N PHE A 59 0.60 -5.19 8.08
CA PHE A 59 0.73 -5.18 9.52
C PHE A 59 1.48 -6.42 10.07
N PHE A 60 1.40 -7.55 9.40
CA PHE A 60 2.08 -8.79 9.79
C PHE A 60 3.49 -8.94 9.21
N LEU A 61 3.93 -8.02 8.36
CA LEU A 61 5.28 -8.08 7.78
C LEU A 61 6.30 -7.50 8.76
N PRO A 62 7.29 -8.30 9.21
CA PRO A 62 8.29 -7.81 10.19
C PRO A 62 9.10 -6.62 9.68
N MET A 63 9.35 -6.57 8.37
CA MET A 63 10.14 -5.51 7.73
C MET A 63 9.42 -4.16 7.69
N GLY A 64 8.11 -4.14 7.87
CA GLY A 64 7.31 -2.92 7.78
C GLY A 64 7.31 -2.05 9.03
N GLY A 65 8.19 -2.33 10.00
CA GLY A 65 8.21 -1.60 11.28
C GLY A 65 6.96 -1.79 12.12
N ASN A 66 6.16 -2.81 11.79
CA ASN A 66 4.91 -3.08 12.47
C ASN A 66 5.13 -3.80 13.81
N GLU A 67 4.22 -3.55 14.75
CA GLU A 67 4.16 -4.26 16.03
C GLU A 67 2.86 -5.05 16.09
N PRO A 68 2.88 -6.37 15.77
CA PRO A 68 1.66 -7.19 15.68
C PRO A 68 0.84 -7.23 16.98
N ASN A 69 1.48 -7.02 18.13
CA ASN A 69 0.81 -7.01 19.42
C ASN A 69 0.27 -5.62 19.83
N ASP A 70 0.65 -4.58 19.08
CA ASP A 70 0.21 -3.21 19.35
C ASP A 70 -0.10 -2.47 18.03
N PRO A 71 -1.29 -2.68 17.47
CA PRO A 71 -1.72 -2.00 16.25
C PRO A 71 -1.85 -0.48 16.35
N SER A 72 -1.69 0.10 17.52
CA SER A 72 -1.69 1.55 17.70
C SER A 72 -0.37 2.21 17.31
N LYS A 73 0.69 1.42 17.11
CA LYS A 73 1.96 1.94 16.58
C LYS A 73 1.92 2.07 15.05
N PRO A 74 2.54 3.12 14.51
CA PRO A 74 2.61 3.31 13.07
C PRO A 74 3.52 2.27 12.40
N GLY A 75 3.18 1.90 11.17
CA GLY A 75 3.96 1.00 10.32
C GLY A 75 3.36 0.92 8.92
N TRP A 76 3.89 0.05 8.07
CA TRP A 76 3.38 -0.12 6.70
C TRP A 76 1.89 -0.47 6.64
N GLY A 77 1.40 -1.20 7.64
CA GLY A 77 0.00 -1.54 7.77
C GLY A 77 -0.88 -0.39 8.28
N GLY A 78 -0.31 0.77 8.54
CA GLY A 78 -1.00 1.91 9.09
C GLY A 78 -0.91 2.02 10.61
N GLN A 79 -1.84 2.75 11.17
CA GLN A 79 -1.97 2.96 12.61
C GLN A 79 -3.44 2.93 12.98
N PHE A 80 -3.78 2.22 14.05
CA PHE A 80 -5.17 2.01 14.46
C PHE A 80 -5.41 2.52 15.87
N GLU A 81 -6.68 2.78 16.19
CA GLU A 81 -7.10 3.12 17.54
C GLU A 81 -7.86 1.96 18.18
N LYS A 82 -7.58 1.71 19.45
CA LYS A 82 -8.29 0.68 20.22
C LYS A 82 -9.65 1.21 20.65
N GLY A 83 -10.70 0.57 20.13
CA GLY A 83 -12.08 0.88 20.47
C GLY A 83 -12.68 -0.05 21.52
N ARG A 84 -14.00 0.00 21.63
CA ARG A 84 -14.73 -0.84 22.57
C ARG A 84 -14.60 -2.33 22.22
N GLY A 85 -14.61 -3.18 23.24
CA GLY A 85 -14.53 -4.63 23.08
C GLY A 85 -13.17 -5.16 22.64
N GLY A 86 -12.11 -4.33 22.69
CA GLY A 86 -10.77 -4.73 22.30
C GLY A 86 -10.50 -4.75 20.79
N TRP A 87 -11.45 -4.28 19.99
CA TRP A 87 -11.28 -4.13 18.55
C TRP A 87 -10.49 -2.88 18.19
N TYR A 88 -9.79 -2.94 17.07
CA TYR A 88 -9.07 -1.80 16.51
C TYR A 88 -9.81 -1.26 15.30
N PHE A 89 -9.78 0.05 15.13
CA PHE A 89 -10.46 0.80 14.08
C PHE A 89 -9.50 1.81 13.46
N ASP A 90 -9.79 2.23 12.23
CA ASP A 90 -9.13 3.41 11.69
C ASP A 90 -9.44 4.63 12.55
N PRO A 91 -8.46 5.47 12.86
CA PRO A 91 -8.75 6.77 13.45
C PRO A 91 -9.72 7.55 12.55
N PRO A 92 -10.66 8.29 13.12
CA PRO A 92 -11.59 9.09 12.32
C PRO A 92 -10.82 10.17 11.54
N ALA A 93 -11.20 10.38 10.29
CA ALA A 93 -10.71 11.52 9.53
C ALA A 93 -11.20 12.84 10.19
N THR A 94 -10.30 13.81 10.26
CA THR A 94 -10.56 15.17 10.75
C THR A 94 -10.16 16.19 9.70
N GLU A 95 -10.35 17.48 9.96
CA GLU A 95 -9.88 18.53 9.06
C GLU A 95 -8.35 18.54 8.88
N THR A 96 -7.62 18.03 9.87
CA THR A 96 -6.15 18.03 9.87
C THR A 96 -5.53 16.64 9.77
N TYR A 97 -6.34 15.58 9.76
CA TYR A 97 -5.87 14.20 9.73
C TYR A 97 -6.71 13.32 8.80
N ASP A 98 -6.03 12.65 7.89
CA ASP A 98 -6.60 11.62 7.02
C ASP A 98 -5.94 10.27 7.36
N PRO A 99 -6.69 9.24 7.80
CA PRO A 99 -6.10 7.94 8.17
C PRO A 99 -5.35 7.27 7.01
N ARG A 100 -5.64 7.63 5.75
CA ARG A 100 -4.88 7.15 4.59
C ARG A 100 -3.42 7.58 4.61
N THR A 101 -3.12 8.72 5.25
CA THR A 101 -1.75 9.22 5.39
C THR A 101 -0.90 8.39 6.38
N GLY A 102 -1.51 7.47 7.11
CA GLY A 102 -0.77 6.53 7.95
C GLY A 102 0.02 5.48 7.16
N VAL A 103 -0.35 5.26 5.89
CA VAL A 103 0.28 4.25 5.02
C VAL A 103 1.07 4.87 3.88
N SER A 104 0.57 5.93 3.25
CA SER A 104 1.21 6.55 2.09
C SER A 104 2.69 6.98 2.29
N PRO A 105 3.17 7.37 3.48
CA PRO A 105 4.58 7.66 3.69
C PRO A 105 5.52 6.47 3.51
N TRP A 106 5.00 5.26 3.65
CA TRP A 106 5.76 4.02 3.49
C TRP A 106 5.79 3.51 2.06
N ARG A 107 5.06 4.17 1.15
CA ARG A 107 4.93 3.77 -0.25
C ARG A 107 6.26 3.56 -0.97
N PRO A 108 7.25 4.44 -0.88
CA PRO A 108 8.55 4.19 -1.50
C PRO A 108 9.11 2.83 -1.11
N ALA A 109 9.13 2.51 0.18
CA ALA A 109 9.71 1.28 0.70
C ALA A 109 8.96 0.02 0.22
N PHE A 110 7.63 -0.03 0.33
CA PHE A 110 6.90 -1.24 -0.09
C PHE A 110 6.77 -1.37 -1.62
N GLN A 111 6.79 -0.26 -2.37
CA GLN A 111 6.79 -0.32 -3.82
C GLN A 111 8.16 -0.73 -4.38
N GLU A 112 9.24 -0.30 -3.78
CA GLU A 112 10.58 -0.78 -4.12
C GLU A 112 10.75 -2.28 -3.81
N ASP A 113 10.26 -2.76 -2.66
CA ASP A 113 10.25 -4.19 -2.33
C ASP A 113 9.38 -4.98 -3.31
N PHE A 114 8.23 -4.45 -3.71
CA PHE A 114 7.38 -5.06 -4.73
C PHE A 114 8.11 -5.18 -6.07
N ALA A 115 8.75 -4.13 -6.54
CA ALA A 115 9.52 -4.14 -7.79
C ALA A 115 10.65 -5.18 -7.74
N LEU A 116 11.36 -5.27 -6.62
CA LEU A 116 12.39 -6.27 -6.40
C LEU A 116 11.83 -7.70 -6.52
N ARG A 117 10.70 -7.99 -5.87
CA ARG A 117 10.05 -9.31 -5.91
C ARG A 117 9.53 -9.67 -7.30
N MET A 118 9.00 -8.70 -8.04
CA MET A 118 8.61 -8.93 -9.43
C MET A 118 9.82 -9.34 -10.29
N GLY A 119 10.99 -8.81 -9.97
CA GLY A 119 12.25 -9.19 -10.61
C GLY A 119 12.69 -10.64 -10.37
N TRP A 120 12.20 -11.30 -9.32
CA TRP A 120 12.51 -12.72 -9.06
C TRP A 120 11.90 -13.69 -10.09
N SER A 121 10.96 -13.23 -10.89
CA SER A 121 10.38 -14.02 -11.97
C SER A 121 11.18 -14.00 -13.28
N ARG A 122 12.33 -13.34 -13.30
CA ARG A 122 13.24 -13.41 -14.45
C ARG A 122 13.87 -14.78 -14.50
N ASP A 123 13.85 -15.40 -15.67
CA ASP A 123 14.67 -16.57 -15.94
C ASP A 123 16.15 -16.14 -15.85
N GLU A 124 16.96 -16.93 -15.17
CA GLU A 124 18.42 -16.77 -15.14
C GLU A 124 19.04 -17.05 -16.51
#